data_940356925e17b66ac9866fb982df0f65
#
_entry.id   940356925e17b66ac9866fb982df0f65
#
_cell.length_a   1.000
_cell.length_b   1.000
_cell.length_c   1.000
_cell.angle_alpha   90.00
_cell.angle_beta   90.00
_cell.angle_gamma   90.00
#
_symmetry.space_group_name_H-M   'P 1'
#
loop_
_entity.id
_entity.type
_entity.pdbx_description
1 polymer ?
#
loop_
_entity_poly.entity_id
_entity_poly.type
_entity_poly.pdbx_seq_one_letter_code
_entity_poly.pdbx_strand_id
1 'polypeptide(L)'
;IKDVATRLAAEGFAALAPDLYHGKVTKEPDEAGKLMMALDMTRASKELAKAAGYLAAQPYTAGRGIGATGFCMGGGLALTLACDSPQIKAVAPFYGVNPSPIDKVANIQGPVFAAYAEHDAWAGPAVREELARALTQHGKQHEIKVYPGTEHAFFNDTRREVYREAAAKDAWGKVLALFRENL
;
A
#
# COMPACT_ATOMS: atom_id res chain seq x y z
N ILE A 1 -2.84 9.74 6.39
CA ILE A 1 -3.66 8.56 6.05
C ILE A 1 -5.16 8.87 6.13
N LYS A 2 -5.65 9.58 7.16
CA LYS A 2 -7.07 9.98 7.22
C LYS A 2 -7.49 10.79 5.98
N ASP A 3 -6.64 11.71 5.51
CA ASP A 3 -6.87 12.47 4.28
C ASP A 3 -6.97 11.56 3.03
N VAL A 4 -6.10 10.55 2.92
CA VAL A 4 -6.16 9.57 1.83
C VAL A 4 -7.50 8.80 1.85
N ALA A 5 -7.95 8.38 3.04
CA ALA A 5 -9.27 7.72 3.18
C ALA A 5 -10.41 8.66 2.76
N THR A 6 -10.34 9.94 3.12
CA THR A 6 -11.33 10.95 2.69
C THR A 6 -11.31 11.15 1.18
N ARG A 7 -10.13 11.19 0.55
CA ARG A 7 -9.99 11.29 -0.91
C ARG A 7 -10.58 10.05 -1.61
N LEU A 8 -10.35 8.85 -1.11
CA LEU A 8 -10.97 7.63 -1.65
C LEU A 8 -12.49 7.66 -1.51
N ALA A 9 -13.00 8.15 -0.37
CA ALA A 9 -14.44 8.29 -0.16
C ALA A 9 -15.07 9.29 -1.14
N ALA A 10 -14.38 10.40 -1.45
CA ALA A 10 -14.82 11.37 -2.45
C ALA A 10 -14.88 10.78 -3.88
N GLU A 11 -14.10 9.73 -4.15
CA GLU A 11 -14.10 8.98 -5.42
C GLU A 11 -15.11 7.81 -5.44
N GLY A 12 -15.95 7.68 -4.39
CA GLY A 12 -17.02 6.70 -4.30
C GLY A 12 -16.62 5.36 -3.65
N PHE A 13 -15.43 5.25 -3.08
CA PHE A 13 -14.99 4.05 -2.37
C PHE A 13 -15.36 4.10 -0.88
N ALA A 14 -15.74 2.96 -0.31
CA ALA A 14 -15.76 2.79 1.14
C ALA A 14 -14.31 2.58 1.61
N ALA A 15 -13.78 3.51 2.40
CA ALA A 15 -12.38 3.49 2.82
C ALA A 15 -12.24 3.24 4.33
N LEU A 16 -11.40 2.28 4.70
CA LEU A 16 -11.06 1.95 6.07
C LEU A 16 -9.55 2.11 6.29
N ALA A 17 -9.17 2.92 7.26
CA ALA A 17 -7.77 3.11 7.69
C ALA A 17 -7.57 2.52 9.09
N PRO A 18 -7.12 1.26 9.22
CA PRO A 18 -6.90 0.64 10.52
C PRO A 18 -5.79 1.33 11.33
N ASP A 19 -6.01 1.50 12.63
CA ASP A 19 -5.01 2.03 13.55
C ASP A 19 -4.19 0.88 14.16
N LEU A 20 -3.00 0.65 13.62
CA LEU A 20 -2.10 -0.41 14.07
C LEU A 20 -1.35 -0.05 15.37
N TYR A 21 -1.44 1.20 15.82
CA TYR A 21 -0.82 1.68 17.06
C TYR A 21 -1.79 1.73 18.23
N HIS A 22 -3.05 1.31 18.05
CA HIS A 22 -4.05 1.17 19.11
C HIS A 22 -4.23 2.46 19.92
N GLY A 23 -4.39 3.59 19.22
CA GLY A 23 -4.62 4.90 19.83
C GLY A 23 -3.35 5.62 20.30
N LYS A 24 -2.17 5.02 20.15
CA LYS A 24 -0.92 5.73 20.45
C LYS A 24 -0.63 6.76 19.37
N VAL A 25 -0.46 8.00 19.77
CA VAL A 25 -0.17 9.13 18.89
C VAL A 25 1.01 9.91 19.45
N THR A 26 1.95 10.28 18.59
CA THR A 26 3.05 11.17 18.95
C THR A 26 3.30 12.20 17.86
N LYS A 27 3.87 13.35 18.22
CA LYS A 27 4.39 14.36 17.29
C LYS A 27 5.92 14.37 17.24
N GLU A 28 6.56 13.60 18.13
CA GLU A 28 8.01 13.52 18.23
C GLU A 28 8.55 12.46 17.25
N PRO A 29 9.44 12.83 16.29
CA PRO A 29 9.96 11.92 15.28
C PRO A 29 10.65 10.67 15.84
N ASP A 30 11.45 10.83 16.90
CA ASP A 30 12.17 9.72 17.52
C ASP A 30 11.22 8.72 18.20
N GLU A 31 10.17 9.23 18.83
CA GLU A 31 9.14 8.39 19.43
C GLU A 31 8.33 7.66 18.34
N ALA A 32 7.99 8.36 17.26
CA ALA A 32 7.33 7.74 16.11
C ALA A 32 8.19 6.62 15.50
N GLY A 33 9.50 6.84 15.39
CA GLY A 33 10.46 5.84 14.94
C GLY A 33 10.49 4.60 15.87
N LYS A 34 10.51 4.82 17.18
CA LYS A 34 10.47 3.72 18.17
C LYS A 34 9.16 2.92 18.08
N LEU A 35 8.01 3.59 17.92
CA LEU A 35 6.72 2.93 17.75
C LEU A 35 6.69 2.10 16.45
N MET A 36 7.25 2.64 15.37
CA MET A 36 7.35 1.92 14.10
C MET A 36 8.22 0.66 14.24
N MET A 37 9.38 0.77 14.88
CA MET A 37 10.29 -0.37 15.08
C MET A 37 9.75 -1.42 16.04
N ALA A 38 8.89 -1.03 16.97
CA ALA A 38 8.24 -1.93 17.93
C ALA A 38 6.97 -2.59 17.40
N LEU A 39 6.53 -2.24 16.17
CA LEU A 39 5.33 -2.82 15.59
C LEU A 39 5.55 -4.31 15.26
N ASP A 40 4.74 -5.17 15.85
CA ASP A 40 4.68 -6.58 15.49
C ASP A 40 4.02 -6.74 14.11
N MET A 41 4.83 -6.96 13.08
CA MET A 41 4.39 -7.07 11.70
C MET A 41 3.45 -8.26 11.47
N THR A 42 3.65 -9.36 12.20
CA THR A 42 2.77 -10.54 12.12
C THR A 42 1.39 -10.23 12.68
N ARG A 43 1.34 -9.55 13.80
CA ARG A 43 0.09 -9.09 14.40
C ARG A 43 -0.61 -8.07 13.50
N ALA A 44 0.14 -7.09 13.00
CA ALA A 44 -0.37 -6.07 12.09
C ALA A 44 -1.01 -6.69 10.84
N SER A 45 -0.36 -7.68 10.20
CA SER A 45 -0.93 -8.39 9.04
C SER A 45 -2.26 -9.07 9.38
N LYS A 46 -2.35 -9.73 10.55
CA LYS A 46 -3.61 -10.37 11.01
C LYS A 46 -4.72 -9.35 11.30
N GLU A 47 -4.38 -8.20 11.86
CA GLU A 47 -5.33 -7.12 12.13
C GLU A 47 -5.84 -6.50 10.83
N LEU A 48 -4.95 -6.30 9.85
CA LEU A 48 -5.33 -5.82 8.52
C LEU A 48 -6.24 -6.82 7.80
N ALA A 49 -5.97 -8.13 7.89
CA ALA A 49 -6.85 -9.14 7.31
C ALA A 49 -8.25 -9.13 7.94
N LYS A 50 -8.34 -8.93 9.27
CA LYS A 50 -9.62 -8.76 9.97
C LYS A 50 -10.34 -7.47 9.53
N ALA A 51 -9.61 -6.37 9.34
CA ALA A 51 -10.17 -5.12 8.86
C ALA A 51 -10.71 -5.25 7.43
N ALA A 52 -10.01 -5.96 6.55
CA ALA A 52 -10.49 -6.29 5.20
C ALA A 52 -11.77 -7.13 5.26
N GLY A 53 -11.82 -8.15 6.12
CA GLY A 53 -13.01 -8.97 6.35
C GLY A 53 -14.19 -8.16 6.90
N TYR A 54 -13.91 -7.25 7.83
CA TYR A 54 -14.94 -6.32 8.35
C TYR A 54 -15.50 -5.44 7.23
N LEU A 55 -14.63 -4.84 6.41
CA LEU A 55 -15.08 -3.99 5.30
C LEU A 55 -15.89 -4.78 4.27
N ALA A 56 -15.46 -5.99 3.93
CA ALA A 56 -16.17 -6.87 2.97
C ALA A 56 -17.55 -7.30 3.47
N ALA A 57 -17.77 -7.36 4.78
CA ALA A 57 -19.03 -7.75 5.38
C ALA A 57 -20.06 -6.60 5.48
N GLN A 58 -19.68 -5.37 5.12
CA GLN A 58 -20.60 -4.24 5.23
C GLN A 58 -21.63 -4.27 4.10
N PRO A 59 -22.90 -3.88 4.34
CA PRO A 59 -23.95 -3.89 3.32
C PRO A 59 -23.60 -3.05 2.08
N TYR A 60 -22.88 -1.95 2.25
CA TYR A 60 -22.48 -1.02 1.17
C TYR A 60 -21.29 -1.51 0.34
N THR A 61 -20.62 -2.61 0.75
CA THR A 61 -19.55 -3.27 0.00
C THR A 61 -19.92 -4.69 -0.45
N ALA A 62 -21.17 -5.11 -0.21
CA ALA A 62 -21.62 -6.47 -0.51
C ALA A 62 -21.42 -6.82 -1.99
N GLY A 63 -20.71 -7.92 -2.25
CA GLY A 63 -20.40 -8.40 -3.59
C GLY A 63 -19.29 -7.63 -4.32
N ARG A 64 -18.64 -6.68 -3.64
CA ARG A 64 -17.51 -5.91 -4.18
C ARG A 64 -16.17 -6.50 -3.75
N GLY A 65 -15.14 -6.27 -4.57
CA GLY A 65 -13.76 -6.56 -4.20
C GLY A 65 -13.22 -5.59 -3.15
N ILE A 66 -12.18 -5.98 -2.43
CA ILE A 66 -11.44 -5.12 -1.51
C ILE A 66 -10.09 -4.76 -2.12
N GLY A 67 -9.77 -3.48 -2.20
CA GLY A 67 -8.47 -2.98 -2.58
C GLY A 67 -7.61 -2.66 -1.36
N ALA A 68 -6.29 -2.74 -1.51
CA ALA A 68 -5.35 -2.32 -0.48
C ALA A 68 -4.36 -1.31 -1.04
N THR A 69 -4.12 -0.22 -0.32
CA THR A 69 -3.06 0.75 -0.61
C THR A 69 -2.38 1.19 0.68
N GLY A 70 -1.15 1.60 0.57
CA GLY A 70 -0.38 2.06 1.72
C GLY A 70 0.94 2.68 1.30
N PHE A 71 1.60 3.36 2.23
CA PHE A 71 2.77 4.19 1.98
C PHE A 71 3.91 3.78 2.89
N CYS A 72 5.13 3.67 2.39
CA CYS A 72 6.31 3.27 3.15
C CYS A 72 6.09 1.89 3.82
N MET A 73 6.21 1.79 5.13
CA MET A 73 5.83 0.60 5.90
C MET A 73 4.40 0.12 5.54
N GLY A 74 3.45 1.06 5.40
CA GLY A 74 2.09 0.73 4.98
C GLY A 74 2.00 0.18 3.56
N GLY A 75 2.91 0.55 2.65
CA GLY A 75 3.04 -0.03 1.32
C GLY A 75 3.46 -1.51 1.38
N GLY A 76 4.46 -1.82 2.21
CA GLY A 76 4.89 -3.20 2.46
C GLY A 76 3.77 -4.04 3.11
N LEU A 77 3.06 -3.46 4.08
CA LEU A 77 1.91 -4.10 4.73
C LEU A 77 0.74 -4.34 3.77
N ALA A 78 0.44 -3.41 2.86
CA ALA A 78 -0.60 -3.59 1.86
C ALA A 78 -0.26 -4.75 0.90
N LEU A 79 1.00 -4.85 0.48
CA LEU A 79 1.48 -5.95 -0.37
C LEU A 79 1.44 -7.29 0.38
N THR A 80 1.88 -7.31 1.64
CA THR A 80 1.80 -8.50 2.50
C THR A 80 0.35 -8.93 2.71
N LEU A 81 -0.56 -7.98 2.97
CA LEU A 81 -1.99 -8.26 3.09
C LEU A 81 -2.55 -8.92 1.81
N ALA A 82 -2.17 -8.44 0.63
CA ALA A 82 -2.60 -9.05 -0.62
C ALA A 82 -2.07 -10.48 -0.82
N CYS A 83 -0.89 -10.80 -0.25
CA CYS A 83 -0.37 -12.16 -0.22
C CYS A 83 -1.10 -13.07 0.78
N ASP A 84 -1.54 -12.53 1.90
CA ASP A 84 -2.09 -13.30 3.02
C ASP A 84 -3.63 -13.37 3.00
N SER A 85 -4.31 -12.52 2.19
CA SER A 85 -5.77 -12.43 2.15
C SER A 85 -6.33 -12.55 0.72
N PRO A 86 -7.07 -13.60 0.40
CA PRO A 86 -7.69 -13.77 -0.91
C PRO A 86 -8.83 -12.79 -1.19
N GLN A 87 -9.26 -12.01 -0.19
CA GLN A 87 -10.26 -10.97 -0.33
C GLN A 87 -9.72 -9.73 -1.06
N ILE A 88 -8.39 -9.54 -1.08
CA ILE A 88 -7.76 -8.40 -1.76
C ILE A 88 -7.73 -8.65 -3.26
N LYS A 89 -8.48 -7.85 -4.00
CA LYS A 89 -8.66 -7.97 -5.46
C LYS A 89 -7.83 -6.98 -6.26
N ALA A 90 -7.22 -6.00 -5.61
CA ALA A 90 -6.25 -5.09 -6.20
C ALA A 90 -5.33 -4.53 -5.11
N VAL A 91 -4.06 -4.32 -5.41
CA VAL A 91 -3.13 -3.74 -4.43
C VAL A 91 -2.25 -2.67 -5.06
N ALA A 92 -2.11 -1.55 -4.34
CA ALA A 92 -1.36 -0.39 -4.81
C ALA A 92 -0.35 0.08 -3.72
N PRO A 93 0.79 -0.62 -3.54
CA PRO A 93 1.83 -0.19 -2.61
C PRO A 93 2.61 1.01 -3.14
N PHE A 94 2.86 1.99 -2.27
CA PHE A 94 3.75 3.11 -2.53
C PHE A 94 5.06 2.93 -1.77
N TYR A 95 6.17 2.90 -2.48
CA TYR A 95 7.54 2.80 -1.97
C TYR A 95 7.67 1.87 -0.74
N GLY A 96 6.99 0.73 -0.81
CA GLY A 96 7.01 -0.31 0.21
C GLY A 96 8.11 -1.33 -0.03
N VAL A 97 8.51 -2.01 1.06
CA VAL A 97 9.40 -3.16 0.99
C VAL A 97 8.63 -4.44 0.62
N ASN A 98 9.35 -5.44 0.14
CA ASN A 98 8.77 -6.70 -0.28
C ASN A 98 8.28 -7.57 0.90
N PRO A 99 7.30 -8.46 0.67
CA PRO A 99 6.94 -9.49 1.64
C PRO A 99 8.09 -10.49 1.83
N SER A 100 8.17 -11.10 2.98
CA SER A 100 9.14 -12.15 3.28
C SER A 100 8.42 -13.45 3.69
N PRO A 101 8.71 -14.57 3.00
CA PRO A 101 9.52 -14.69 1.77
C PRO A 101 8.82 -14.04 0.57
N ILE A 102 9.60 -13.65 -0.45
CA ILE A 102 9.08 -12.97 -1.64
C ILE A 102 8.10 -13.83 -2.45
N ASP A 103 8.28 -15.14 -2.45
CA ASP A 103 7.41 -16.09 -3.15
C ASP A 103 5.94 -16.08 -2.66
N LYS A 104 5.64 -15.44 -1.53
CA LYS A 104 4.25 -15.18 -1.10
C LYS A 104 3.44 -14.42 -2.14
N VAL A 105 4.07 -13.66 -3.05
CA VAL A 105 3.36 -12.97 -4.13
C VAL A 105 2.59 -13.93 -5.04
N ALA A 106 2.92 -15.21 -5.05
CA ALA A 106 2.16 -16.27 -5.73
C ALA A 106 0.68 -16.33 -5.30
N ASN A 107 0.38 -15.91 -4.07
CA ASN A 107 -0.98 -15.93 -3.51
C ASN A 107 -1.83 -14.72 -3.89
N ILE A 108 -1.24 -13.64 -4.44
CA ILE A 108 -1.97 -12.43 -4.82
C ILE A 108 -3.07 -12.78 -5.84
N GLN A 109 -4.30 -12.32 -5.58
CA GLN A 109 -5.47 -12.68 -6.39
C GLN A 109 -5.82 -11.64 -7.46
N GLY A 110 -5.28 -10.45 -7.40
CA GLY A 110 -5.59 -9.36 -8.31
C GLY A 110 -4.36 -8.62 -8.82
N PRO A 111 -4.54 -7.61 -9.68
CA PRO A 111 -3.42 -6.85 -10.21
C PRO A 111 -2.70 -6.01 -9.14
N VAL A 112 -1.43 -5.74 -9.40
CA VAL A 112 -0.54 -4.93 -8.56
C VAL A 112 -0.11 -3.69 -9.33
N PHE A 113 -0.33 -2.51 -8.78
CA PHE A 113 0.30 -1.27 -9.23
C PHE A 113 1.26 -0.79 -8.15
N ALA A 114 2.56 -0.91 -8.34
CA ALA A 114 3.55 -0.50 -7.36
C ALA A 114 4.25 0.81 -7.77
N ALA A 115 4.12 1.86 -6.96
CA ALA A 115 4.71 3.16 -7.19
C ALA A 115 6.00 3.32 -6.40
N TYR A 116 7.11 3.59 -7.08
CA TYR A 116 8.43 3.76 -6.46
C TYR A 116 9.06 5.10 -6.83
N ALA A 117 9.88 5.59 -5.92
CA ALA A 117 10.74 6.75 -6.17
C ALA A 117 12.05 6.32 -6.85
N GLU A 118 12.62 7.20 -7.68
CA GLU A 118 13.93 6.94 -8.30
C GLU A 118 15.05 6.89 -7.26
N HIS A 119 15.07 7.89 -6.37
CA HIS A 119 16.08 8.06 -5.32
C HIS A 119 15.53 7.62 -3.97
N ASP A 120 15.44 6.31 -3.77
CA ASP A 120 14.89 5.71 -2.55
C ASP A 120 15.93 4.82 -1.88
N ALA A 121 16.32 5.17 -0.65
CA ALA A 121 17.30 4.39 0.11
C ALA A 121 16.68 3.13 0.76
N TRP A 122 15.36 3.04 0.89
CA TRP A 122 14.66 1.93 1.52
C TRP A 122 14.07 0.95 0.51
N ALA A 123 13.39 1.47 -0.51
CA ALA A 123 12.75 0.70 -1.56
C ALA A 123 13.45 0.97 -2.92
N GLY A 124 14.76 0.79 -2.92
CA GLY A 124 15.64 1.06 -4.06
C GLY A 124 15.54 0.02 -5.17
N PRO A 125 16.47 0.08 -6.18
CA PRO A 125 16.42 -0.77 -7.36
C PRO A 125 16.30 -2.26 -7.05
N ALA A 126 17.09 -2.78 -6.11
CA ALA A 126 17.08 -4.20 -5.76
C ALA A 126 15.71 -4.69 -5.27
N VAL A 127 15.02 -3.88 -4.45
CA VAL A 127 13.68 -4.21 -3.92
C VAL A 127 12.65 -4.29 -5.05
N ARG A 128 12.61 -3.29 -5.91
CA ARG A 128 11.63 -3.22 -7.02
C ARG A 128 11.90 -4.26 -8.12
N GLU A 129 13.16 -4.55 -8.41
CA GLU A 129 13.53 -5.59 -9.38
C GLU A 129 13.21 -7.00 -8.85
N GLU A 130 13.45 -7.26 -7.57
CA GLU A 130 13.05 -8.52 -6.94
C GLU A 130 11.54 -8.71 -7.00
N LEU A 131 10.75 -7.68 -6.67
CA LEU A 131 9.30 -7.73 -6.77
C LEU A 131 8.85 -7.99 -8.21
N ALA A 132 9.41 -7.26 -9.19
CA ALA A 132 9.08 -7.43 -10.59
C ALA A 132 9.32 -8.87 -11.07
N ARG A 133 10.50 -9.42 -10.75
CA ARG A 133 10.85 -10.80 -11.09
C ARG A 133 9.88 -11.80 -10.48
N ALA A 134 9.60 -11.66 -9.18
CA ALA A 134 8.70 -12.58 -8.48
C ALA A 134 7.28 -12.52 -9.04
N LEU A 135 6.71 -11.33 -9.26
CA LEU A 135 5.39 -11.17 -9.86
C LEU A 135 5.32 -11.76 -11.26
N THR A 136 6.35 -11.53 -12.10
CA THR A 136 6.45 -12.11 -13.44
C THR A 136 6.54 -13.63 -13.38
N GLN A 137 7.41 -14.19 -12.53
CA GLN A 137 7.60 -15.63 -12.35
C GLN A 137 6.31 -16.34 -11.96
N HIS A 138 5.49 -15.71 -11.13
CA HIS A 138 4.22 -16.26 -10.68
C HIS A 138 3.02 -15.83 -11.56
N GLY A 139 3.26 -15.25 -12.74
CA GLY A 139 2.22 -14.85 -13.69
C GLY A 139 1.22 -13.82 -13.17
N LYS A 140 1.66 -12.95 -12.23
CA LYS A 140 0.79 -11.92 -11.66
C LYS A 140 0.73 -10.69 -12.55
N GLN A 141 -0.48 -10.19 -12.83
CA GLN A 141 -0.66 -8.93 -13.52
C GLN A 141 -0.10 -7.79 -12.68
N HIS A 142 0.84 -7.01 -13.23
CA HIS A 142 1.46 -5.93 -12.47
C HIS A 142 1.97 -4.79 -13.35
N GLU A 143 2.02 -3.61 -12.77
CA GLU A 143 2.77 -2.45 -13.24
C GLU A 143 3.66 -1.96 -12.11
N ILE A 144 4.97 -1.90 -12.33
CA ILE A 144 5.91 -1.25 -11.41
C ILE A 144 6.36 0.05 -12.05
N LYS A 145 5.98 1.18 -11.45
CA LYS A 145 6.32 2.51 -11.97
C LYS A 145 7.30 3.22 -11.06
N VAL A 146 8.44 3.58 -11.64
CA VAL A 146 9.46 4.41 -10.99
C VAL A 146 9.26 5.84 -11.46
N TYR A 147 9.14 6.78 -10.53
CA TYR A 147 8.93 8.20 -10.82
C TYR A 147 10.28 8.94 -10.82
N PRO A 148 10.70 9.49 -11.98
CA PRO A 148 11.98 10.18 -12.09
C PRO A 148 12.05 11.43 -11.20
N GLY A 149 13.24 11.72 -10.66
CA GLY A 149 13.49 12.90 -9.81
C GLY A 149 12.73 12.91 -8.49
N THR A 150 12.22 11.76 -8.05
CA THR A 150 11.50 11.64 -6.79
C THR A 150 12.32 10.94 -5.72
N GLU A 151 12.07 11.29 -4.48
CA GLU A 151 12.62 10.67 -3.27
C GLU A 151 11.55 9.87 -2.52
N HIS A 152 11.97 9.07 -1.53
CA HIS A 152 11.04 8.38 -0.65
C HIS A 152 9.97 9.32 -0.11
N ALA A 153 8.71 8.88 -0.05
CA ALA A 153 7.54 9.66 0.37
C ALA A 153 7.11 10.79 -0.58
N PHE A 154 7.43 10.73 -1.89
CA PHE A 154 7.06 11.74 -2.88
C PHE A 154 5.55 12.04 -2.96
N PHE A 155 4.71 11.16 -2.46
CA PHE A 155 3.24 11.36 -2.41
C PHE A 155 2.79 12.19 -1.21
N ASN A 156 3.66 12.41 -0.21
CA ASN A 156 3.28 13.10 1.02
C ASN A 156 3.29 14.62 0.87
N ASP A 157 2.12 15.20 0.63
CA ASP A 157 1.91 16.64 0.46
C ASP A 157 2.12 17.48 1.74
N THR A 158 2.23 16.84 2.90
CA THR A 158 2.60 17.54 4.14
C THR A 158 4.11 17.73 4.30
N ARG A 159 4.93 17.10 3.45
CA ARG A 159 6.39 17.19 3.41
C ARG A 159 6.85 17.80 2.09
N ARG A 160 6.87 19.15 2.05
CA ARG A 160 7.15 19.91 0.81
C ARG A 160 8.48 19.61 0.16
N GLU A 161 9.48 19.22 0.96
CA GLU A 161 10.85 18.91 0.48
C GLU A 161 10.88 17.68 -0.42
N VAL A 162 10.03 16.68 -0.16
CA VAL A 162 9.97 15.42 -0.94
C VAL A 162 8.74 15.32 -1.83
N TYR A 163 7.71 16.11 -1.58
CA TYR A 163 6.48 16.06 -2.38
C TYR A 163 6.74 16.43 -3.83
N ARG A 164 6.23 15.60 -4.73
CA ARG A 164 6.29 15.85 -6.19
C ARG A 164 4.90 15.71 -6.78
N GLU A 165 4.25 16.86 -6.97
CA GLU A 165 2.84 16.95 -7.34
C GLU A 165 2.48 16.15 -8.58
N ALA A 166 3.26 16.29 -9.66
CA ALA A 166 3.00 15.60 -10.92
C ALA A 166 3.05 14.07 -10.76
N ALA A 167 4.08 13.56 -10.04
CA ALA A 167 4.22 12.14 -9.74
C ALA A 167 3.09 11.63 -8.83
N ALA A 168 2.73 12.41 -7.81
CA ALA A 168 1.66 12.06 -6.89
C ALA A 168 0.29 12.01 -7.59
N LYS A 169 -0.02 12.98 -8.45
CA LYS A 169 -1.27 12.99 -9.23
C LYS A 169 -1.36 11.82 -10.21
N ASP A 170 -0.28 11.52 -10.93
CA ASP A 170 -0.26 10.39 -11.85
C ASP A 170 -0.42 9.06 -11.10
N ALA A 171 0.34 8.85 -10.00
CA ALA A 171 0.21 7.65 -9.19
C ALA A 171 -1.20 7.48 -8.61
N TRP A 172 -1.81 8.58 -8.14
CA TRP A 172 -3.18 8.57 -7.64
C TRP A 172 -4.19 8.17 -8.72
N GLY A 173 -4.06 8.75 -9.92
CA GLY A 173 -4.90 8.39 -11.06
C GLY A 173 -4.83 6.90 -11.39
N LYS A 174 -3.63 6.31 -11.34
CA LYS A 174 -3.42 4.86 -11.56
C LYS A 174 -4.06 4.01 -10.47
N VAL A 175 -3.96 4.43 -9.21
CA VAL A 175 -4.65 3.73 -8.09
C VAL A 175 -6.16 3.74 -8.31
N LEU A 176 -6.74 4.89 -8.65
CA LEU A 176 -8.18 5.01 -8.89
C LEU A 176 -8.63 4.16 -10.08
N ALA A 177 -7.89 4.15 -11.17
CA ALA A 177 -8.17 3.31 -12.33
C ALA A 177 -8.14 1.82 -11.93
N LEU A 178 -7.05 1.38 -11.28
CA LEU A 178 -6.90 0.02 -10.79
C LEU A 178 -8.08 -0.42 -9.91
N PHE A 179 -8.49 0.43 -8.98
CA PHE A 179 -9.57 0.11 -8.06
C PHE A 179 -10.94 0.11 -8.74
N ARG A 180 -11.22 1.04 -9.67
CA ARG A 180 -12.48 1.06 -10.42
C ARG A 180 -12.66 -0.15 -11.34
N GLU A 181 -11.57 -0.69 -11.86
CA GLU A 181 -11.61 -1.86 -12.75
C GLU A 181 -11.77 -3.18 -11.98
N ASN A 182 -11.38 -3.24 -10.71
CA ASN A 182 -11.22 -4.51 -9.99
C ASN A 182 -12.05 -4.64 -8.70
N LEU A 183 -12.72 -3.57 -8.26
CA LEU A 183 -13.54 -3.56 -7.05
C LEU A 183 -15.01 -3.28 -7.38
#